data_a5e6170e4ead796df3cf7d5862379e85
#
_entry.id   a5e6170e4ead796df3cf7d5862379e85
#
_cell.length_a   1.000
_cell.length_b   1.000
_cell.length_c   1.000
_cell.angle_alpha   90.00
_cell.angle_beta   90.00
_cell.angle_gamma   90.00
#
_symmetry.space_group_name_H-M   'P 1'
#
loop_
_entity.id
_entity.type
_entity.pdbx_description
1 polymer ?
#
loop_
_entity_poly.entity_id
_entity_poly.type
_entity_poly.pdbx_seq_one_letter_code
_entity_poly.pdbx_strand_id
1 'polypeptide(L)'
;MVGKVISIFDISIEVVLTDETVKVGDILSDNEENYKFEVVEITSTTAKCISLGSNHGLKKATPLKKLSSGLTMEYSDKVLGRMFNSYGDPIDKKELVSVKKKQVDNTTTTLKDINVSSEILWTGIKVIDFFAPLQKGFKMGLLG
;
A
#
# COMPACT_ATOMS: atom_id res chain seq x y z
N MET A 1 -12.12 3.16 19.12
CA MET A 1 -10.74 3.43 19.55
C MET A 1 -10.11 2.06 19.79
N VAL A 2 -9.02 1.76 19.10
CA VAL A 2 -8.36 0.45 19.20
C VAL A 2 -7.06 0.50 20.01
N GLY A 3 -6.54 1.69 20.28
CA GLY A 3 -5.32 1.86 21.07
C GLY A 3 -4.88 3.30 21.20
N LYS A 4 -3.73 3.50 21.85
CA LYS A 4 -3.09 4.81 22.04
C LYS A 4 -1.59 4.72 21.79
N VAL A 5 -1.02 5.75 21.20
CA VAL A 5 0.42 5.90 20.97
C VAL A 5 1.17 5.97 22.30
N ILE A 6 2.16 5.08 22.50
CA ILE A 6 3.02 5.07 23.70
C ILE A 6 4.34 5.76 23.40
N SER A 7 4.97 5.40 22.29
CA SER A 7 6.27 5.92 21.89
C SER A 7 6.35 6.16 20.39
N ILE A 8 7.22 7.06 20.00
CA ILE A 8 7.41 7.50 18.62
C ILE A 8 8.92 7.46 18.35
N PHE A 9 9.33 6.68 17.34
CA PHE A 9 10.71 6.51 16.90
C PHE A 9 10.80 6.70 15.40
N ASP A 10 11.16 7.88 14.95
CA ASP A 10 11.28 8.23 13.54
C ASP A 10 10.03 7.78 12.76
N ILE A 11 10.14 6.76 11.90
CA ILE A 11 9.02 6.21 11.12
C ILE A 11 8.21 5.15 11.85
N SER A 12 8.64 4.69 13.02
CA SER A 12 7.93 3.65 13.78
C SER A 12 7.28 4.22 15.03
N ILE A 13 6.14 3.68 15.39
CA ILE A 13 5.44 3.99 16.63
C ILE A 13 5.10 2.72 17.37
N GLU A 14 5.02 2.82 18.68
CA GLU A 14 4.43 1.77 19.53
C GLU A 14 3.07 2.24 20.04
N VAL A 15 2.13 1.32 20.01
CA VAL A 15 0.73 1.54 20.38
C VAL A 15 0.33 0.53 21.43
N VAL A 16 -0.25 0.98 22.54
CA VAL A 16 -0.94 0.05 23.43
C VAL A 16 -2.31 -0.24 22.83
N LEU A 17 -2.60 -1.53 22.66
CA LEU A 17 -3.89 -1.99 22.14
C LEU A 17 -4.91 -2.11 23.28
N THR A 18 -6.12 -1.67 23.01
CA THR A 18 -7.30 -1.86 23.89
C THR A 18 -8.32 -2.81 23.24
N ASP A 19 -8.05 -3.23 22.01
CA ASP A 19 -8.92 -4.08 21.21
C ASP A 19 -8.11 -5.23 20.59
N GLU A 20 -8.49 -6.47 20.88
CA GLU A 20 -7.84 -7.68 20.40
C GLU A 20 -8.16 -8.00 18.93
N THR A 21 -9.05 -7.24 18.29
CA THR A 21 -9.44 -7.46 16.88
C THR A 21 -8.40 -6.92 15.89
N VAL A 22 -7.40 -6.20 16.36
CA VAL A 22 -6.30 -5.66 15.54
C VAL A 22 -5.38 -6.79 15.12
N LYS A 23 -5.02 -6.83 13.85
CA LYS A 23 -4.13 -7.83 13.25
C LYS A 23 -2.94 -7.16 12.56
N VAL A 24 -1.88 -7.92 12.36
CA VAL A 24 -0.75 -7.50 11.52
C VAL A 24 -1.26 -7.21 10.10
N GLY A 25 -0.80 -6.10 9.52
CA GLY A 25 -1.27 -5.58 8.24
C GLY A 25 -2.45 -4.60 8.35
N ASP A 26 -3.12 -4.50 9.51
CA ASP A 26 -4.19 -3.51 9.70
C ASP A 26 -3.65 -2.08 9.62
N ILE A 27 -4.46 -1.19 9.08
CA ILE A 27 -4.16 0.24 9.03
C ILE A 27 -4.89 0.95 10.16
N LEU A 28 -4.11 1.63 10.99
CA LEU A 28 -4.60 2.47 12.07
C LEU A 28 -4.48 3.95 11.70
N SER A 29 -5.35 4.77 12.23
CA SER A 29 -5.34 6.21 12.02
C SER A 29 -5.79 6.95 13.27
N ASP A 30 -5.41 8.22 13.40
CA ASP A 30 -6.01 9.13 14.37
C ASP A 30 -7.47 9.45 13.98
N ASN A 31 -8.19 10.13 14.83
CA ASN A 31 -9.61 10.41 14.59
C ASN A 31 -9.86 11.29 13.36
N GLU A 32 -8.93 12.18 13.05
CA GLU A 32 -9.01 13.13 11.94
C GLU A 32 -8.40 12.60 10.63
N GLU A 33 -7.82 11.38 10.67
CA GLU A 33 -7.16 10.71 9.53
C GLU A 33 -5.94 11.46 8.97
N ASN A 34 -5.31 12.31 9.81
CA ASN A 34 -4.08 13.00 9.45
C ASN A 34 -2.86 12.07 9.42
N TYR A 35 -2.88 11.01 10.25
CA TYR A 35 -1.80 10.05 10.38
C TYR A 35 -2.31 8.65 10.07
N LYS A 36 -1.54 7.90 9.28
CA LYS A 36 -1.84 6.50 8.93
C LYS A 36 -0.66 5.63 9.31
N PHE A 37 -0.94 4.49 9.91
CA PHE A 37 0.07 3.55 10.41
C PHE A 37 -0.31 2.14 10.03
N GLU A 38 0.65 1.35 9.57
CA GLU A 38 0.49 -0.08 9.32
C GLU A 38 1.02 -0.87 10.51
N VAL A 39 0.24 -1.81 11.00
CA VAL A 39 0.63 -2.72 12.07
C VAL A 39 1.58 -3.78 11.50
N VAL A 40 2.82 -3.80 11.95
CA VAL A 40 3.82 -4.78 11.50
C VAL A 40 4.09 -5.90 12.49
N GLU A 41 3.87 -5.65 13.77
CA GLU A 41 4.09 -6.63 14.82
C GLU A 41 3.12 -6.39 15.97
N ILE A 42 2.64 -7.49 16.58
CA ILE A 42 1.79 -7.43 17.78
C ILE A 42 2.42 -8.30 18.86
N THR A 43 2.61 -7.71 20.03
CA THR A 43 3.13 -8.40 21.21
C THR A 43 2.15 -8.21 22.37
N SER A 44 1.49 -9.28 22.79
CA SER A 44 0.50 -9.29 23.89
C SER A 44 -0.48 -8.10 23.83
N THR A 45 -0.12 -6.98 24.44
CA THR A 45 -0.97 -5.77 24.55
C THR A 45 -0.45 -4.58 23.76
N THR A 46 0.68 -4.73 23.03
CA THR A 46 1.29 -3.65 22.27
C THR A 46 1.42 -4.02 20.80
N ALA A 47 1.31 -3.04 19.95
CA ALA A 47 1.58 -3.16 18.52
C ALA A 47 2.69 -2.21 18.13
N LYS A 48 3.61 -2.70 17.28
CA LYS A 48 4.58 -1.88 16.58
C LYS A 48 4.03 -1.56 15.21
N CYS A 49 3.98 -0.28 14.89
CA CYS A 49 3.42 0.19 13.63
C CYS A 49 4.45 1.05 12.88
N ILE A 50 4.36 1.04 11.57
CA ILE A 50 5.15 1.90 10.68
C ILE A 50 4.25 3.02 10.17
N SER A 51 4.75 4.25 10.23
CA SER A 51 4.05 5.41 9.67
C SER A 51 4.04 5.34 8.14
N LEU A 52 2.86 5.45 7.56
CA LEU A 52 2.67 5.48 6.12
C LEU A 52 2.84 6.88 5.53
N GLY A 53 3.17 7.87 6.32
CA GLY A 53 3.40 9.24 5.92
C GLY A 53 4.24 9.98 6.96
N SER A 54 4.20 11.31 6.92
CA SER A 54 4.84 12.11 7.95
C SER A 54 4.11 11.93 9.28
N ASN A 55 4.85 11.66 10.35
CA ASN A 55 4.34 11.64 11.72
C ASN A 55 4.70 12.93 12.50
N HIS A 56 5.09 13.97 11.77
CA HIS A 56 5.46 15.25 12.37
C HIS A 56 4.23 15.87 13.08
N GLY A 57 4.41 16.20 14.36
CA GLY A 57 3.33 16.72 15.18
C GLY A 57 2.50 15.65 15.91
N LEU A 58 2.71 14.38 15.66
CA LEU A 58 2.10 13.29 16.40
C LEU A 58 2.50 13.35 17.88
N LYS A 59 1.53 13.19 18.78
CA LYS A 59 1.75 13.23 20.23
C LYS A 59 1.57 11.86 20.86
N LYS A 60 2.28 11.61 21.96
CA LYS A 60 1.99 10.47 22.83
C LYS A 60 0.55 10.54 23.33
N ALA A 61 -0.03 9.40 23.62
CA ALA A 61 -1.42 9.21 24.01
C ALA A 61 -2.46 9.58 22.95
N THR A 62 -2.06 9.90 21.69
CA THR A 62 -3.01 10.08 20.58
C THR A 62 -3.85 8.81 20.43
N PRO A 63 -5.19 8.92 20.46
CA PRO A 63 -6.07 7.79 20.28
C PRO A 63 -6.08 7.36 18.81
N LEU A 64 -6.07 6.04 18.58
CA LEU A 64 -6.11 5.47 17.26
C LEU A 64 -7.38 4.65 17.03
N LYS A 65 -7.88 4.69 15.80
CA LYS A 65 -8.96 3.84 15.30
C LYS A 65 -8.44 2.95 14.18
N LYS A 66 -9.07 1.80 13.97
CA LYS A 66 -8.81 0.96 12.81
C LYS A 66 -9.50 1.58 11.59
N LEU A 67 -8.75 1.83 10.54
CA LEU A 67 -9.22 2.40 9.28
C LEU A 67 -9.62 1.29 8.30
N SER A 68 -8.76 0.30 8.14
CA SER A 68 -8.98 -0.83 7.24
C SER A 68 -8.20 -2.07 7.65
N SER A 69 -8.59 -3.23 7.12
CA SER A 69 -7.85 -4.49 7.27
C SER A 69 -6.91 -4.64 6.07
N GLY A 70 -5.76 -3.94 6.13
CA GLY A 70 -4.78 -3.90 5.06
C GLY A 70 -4.82 -2.60 4.25
N LEU A 71 -3.77 -2.38 3.48
CA LEU A 71 -3.66 -1.23 2.60
C LEU A 71 -4.66 -1.37 1.45
N THR A 72 -5.50 -0.37 1.28
CA THR A 72 -6.47 -0.32 0.19
C THR A 72 -6.12 0.80 -0.78
N MET A 73 -6.31 0.55 -2.05
CA MET A 73 -6.08 1.51 -3.12
C MET A 73 -7.35 1.70 -3.94
N GLU A 74 -7.66 2.93 -4.26
CA GLU A 74 -8.75 3.24 -5.17
C GLU A 74 -8.28 3.04 -6.62
N TYR A 75 -9.09 2.37 -7.43
CA TYR A 75 -8.76 2.16 -8.82
C TYR A 75 -9.98 2.32 -9.74
N SER A 76 -9.75 2.86 -10.91
CA SER A 76 -10.68 2.90 -12.03
C SER A 76 -9.89 3.31 -13.28
N ASP A 77 -10.50 3.23 -14.44
CA ASP A 77 -9.86 3.74 -15.67
C ASP A 77 -9.52 5.23 -15.60
N LYS A 78 -10.17 5.96 -14.69
CA LYS A 78 -9.94 7.38 -14.45
C LYS A 78 -8.65 7.68 -13.68
N VAL A 79 -7.94 6.66 -13.17
CA VAL A 79 -6.61 6.85 -12.55
C VAL A 79 -5.49 6.94 -13.59
N LEU A 80 -5.78 6.60 -14.85
CA LEU A 80 -4.82 6.72 -15.94
C LEU A 80 -4.41 8.18 -16.14
N GLY A 81 -3.09 8.42 -16.21
CA GLY A 81 -2.54 9.77 -16.34
C GLY A 81 -2.62 10.64 -15.08
N ARG A 82 -2.94 10.04 -13.92
CA ARG A 82 -2.95 10.67 -12.61
C ARG A 82 -1.69 10.32 -11.82
N MET A 83 -1.36 11.13 -10.82
CA MET A 83 -0.27 10.86 -9.90
C MET A 83 -0.80 10.65 -8.48
N PHE A 84 -0.35 9.58 -7.84
CA PHE A 84 -0.72 9.21 -6.48
C PHE A 84 0.54 8.97 -5.63
N ASN A 85 0.41 9.18 -4.32
CA ASN A 85 1.42 8.73 -3.38
C ASN A 85 1.32 7.20 -3.18
N SER A 86 2.21 6.63 -2.38
CA SER A 86 2.22 5.19 -2.06
C SER A 86 0.97 4.70 -1.32
N TYR A 87 0.13 5.58 -0.84
CA TYR A 87 -1.12 5.26 -0.11
C TYR A 87 -2.38 5.45 -0.94
N GLY A 88 -2.21 5.86 -2.20
CA GLY A 88 -3.32 6.11 -3.12
C GLY A 88 -3.93 7.50 -3.01
N ASP A 89 -3.36 8.43 -2.23
CA ASP A 89 -3.84 9.80 -2.21
C ASP A 89 -3.31 10.57 -3.43
N PRO A 90 -4.13 11.37 -4.13
CA PRO A 90 -3.72 12.12 -5.30
C PRO A 90 -2.75 13.25 -4.92
N ILE A 91 -1.60 13.31 -5.61
CA ILE A 91 -0.59 14.37 -5.44
C ILE A 91 -0.61 15.39 -6.57
N ASP A 92 -1.45 15.18 -7.57
CA ASP A 92 -1.62 16.06 -8.74
C ASP A 92 -2.59 17.23 -8.50
N LYS A 93 -3.04 17.43 -7.25
CA LYS A 93 -3.99 18.48 -6.82
C LYS A 93 -5.36 18.43 -7.50
N LYS A 94 -5.71 17.31 -8.13
CA LYS A 94 -7.03 17.09 -8.73
C LYS A 94 -7.91 16.32 -7.75
N GLU A 95 -9.22 16.46 -7.91
CA GLU A 95 -10.18 15.72 -7.09
C GLU A 95 -9.98 14.22 -7.15
N LEU A 96 -10.27 13.55 -6.04
CA LEU A 96 -10.22 12.12 -5.90
C LEU A 96 -11.36 11.52 -6.71
N VAL A 97 -11.05 10.70 -7.69
CA VAL A 97 -12.06 10.03 -8.49
C VAL A 97 -12.23 8.61 -7.93
N SER A 98 -12.96 8.52 -6.83
CA SER A 98 -13.29 7.24 -6.23
C SER A 98 -14.32 6.49 -7.04
N VAL A 99 -14.04 5.23 -7.36
CA VAL A 99 -15.03 4.32 -7.91
C VAL A 99 -15.01 2.95 -7.25
N LYS A 100 -13.84 2.39 -6.95
CA LYS A 100 -13.69 1.08 -6.30
C LYS A 100 -12.47 1.06 -5.42
N LYS A 101 -12.61 0.48 -4.22
CA LYS A 101 -11.48 0.18 -3.33
C LYS A 101 -11.06 -1.27 -3.54
N LYS A 102 -9.78 -1.50 -3.78
CA LYS A 102 -9.20 -2.82 -3.83
C LYS A 102 -8.09 -2.90 -2.77
N GLN A 103 -8.09 -3.99 -2.05
CA GLN A 103 -7.01 -4.30 -1.12
C GLN A 103 -5.74 -4.61 -1.90
N VAL A 104 -4.63 -4.02 -1.49
CA VAL A 104 -3.32 -4.18 -2.17
C VAL A 104 -2.67 -5.50 -1.82
N ASP A 105 -3.09 -6.13 -0.71
CA ASP A 105 -2.55 -7.40 -0.25
C ASP A 105 -2.68 -8.48 -1.33
N ASN A 106 -1.53 -9.00 -1.67
CA ASN A 106 -1.40 -10.07 -2.64
C ASN A 106 -1.98 -11.37 -2.06
N THR A 107 -3.13 -11.76 -2.56
CA THR A 107 -3.45 -13.18 -2.55
C THR A 107 -2.32 -13.91 -3.26
N THR A 108 -1.70 -14.86 -2.57
CA THR A 108 -0.69 -15.74 -3.16
C THR A 108 -1.27 -16.34 -4.43
N THR A 109 -0.73 -15.93 -5.58
CA THR A 109 -1.07 -16.53 -6.87
C THR A 109 -0.73 -18.01 -6.81
N THR A 110 -1.71 -18.87 -7.02
CA THR A 110 -1.45 -20.30 -7.15
C THR A 110 -0.87 -20.62 -8.53
N LEU A 111 -0.18 -21.73 -8.66
CA LEU A 111 0.35 -22.17 -9.98
C LEU A 111 -0.73 -22.27 -11.06
N LYS A 112 -1.99 -22.46 -10.68
CA LYS A 112 -3.14 -22.49 -11.59
C LYS A 112 -3.51 -21.12 -12.15
N ASP A 113 -3.13 -20.05 -11.46
CA ASP A 113 -3.42 -18.67 -11.87
C ASP A 113 -2.34 -18.10 -12.79
N ILE A 114 -1.25 -18.85 -12.99
CA ILE A 114 -0.15 -18.46 -13.88
C ILE A 114 -0.57 -18.78 -15.32
N ASN A 115 -0.96 -17.76 -16.04
CA ASN A 115 -1.19 -17.87 -17.47
C ASN A 115 0.13 -17.64 -18.21
N VAL A 116 0.71 -18.70 -18.74
CA VAL A 116 1.91 -18.62 -19.59
C VAL A 116 1.44 -18.28 -21.01
N SER A 117 1.18 -17.00 -21.24
CA SER A 117 0.86 -16.48 -22.55
C SER A 117 2.15 -16.30 -23.37
N SER A 118 2.18 -16.84 -24.57
CA SER A 118 3.27 -16.59 -25.55
C SER A 118 3.05 -15.30 -26.36
N GLU A 119 2.22 -14.39 -25.86
CA GLU A 119 1.87 -13.17 -26.55
C GLU A 119 3.03 -12.17 -26.56
N ILE A 120 3.38 -11.68 -27.75
CA ILE A 120 4.46 -10.69 -27.93
C ILE A 120 3.94 -9.29 -27.66
N LEU A 121 4.72 -8.52 -26.88
CA LEU A 121 4.53 -7.09 -26.68
C LEU A 121 5.26 -6.34 -27.79
N TRP A 122 4.54 -5.90 -28.78
CA TRP A 122 5.12 -5.10 -29.87
C TRP A 122 5.51 -3.70 -29.38
N THR A 123 6.80 -3.39 -29.47
CA THR A 123 7.34 -2.08 -29.07
C THR A 123 7.25 -1.05 -30.16
N GLY A 124 7.18 -1.45 -31.42
CA GLY A 124 7.29 -0.61 -32.60
C GLY A 124 8.74 -0.27 -32.96
N ILE A 125 9.72 -0.74 -32.19
CA ILE A 125 11.14 -0.57 -32.48
C ILE A 125 11.62 -1.82 -33.21
N LYS A 126 11.88 -1.68 -34.52
CA LYS A 126 12.19 -2.82 -35.40
C LYS A 126 13.33 -3.73 -34.89
N VAL A 127 14.38 -3.13 -34.32
CA VAL A 127 15.53 -3.87 -33.83
C VAL A 127 15.14 -4.73 -32.63
N ILE A 128 14.34 -4.23 -31.71
CA ILE A 128 13.88 -4.96 -30.54
C ILE A 128 12.89 -6.07 -30.97
N ASP A 129 11.90 -5.68 -31.75
CA ASP A 129 10.82 -6.60 -32.15
C ASP A 129 11.33 -7.76 -33.01
N PHE A 130 12.43 -7.56 -33.75
CA PHE A 130 13.00 -8.60 -34.59
C PHE A 130 14.08 -9.43 -33.91
N PHE A 131 15.04 -8.83 -33.19
CA PHE A 131 16.17 -9.56 -32.60
C PHE A 131 15.94 -10.02 -31.18
N ALA A 132 15.10 -9.32 -30.40
CA ALA A 132 14.83 -9.64 -29.00
C ALA A 132 13.36 -9.36 -28.63
N PRO A 133 12.40 -10.07 -29.26
CA PRO A 133 10.98 -9.81 -29.04
C PRO A 133 10.61 -9.96 -27.57
N LEU A 134 9.87 -9.00 -27.02
CA LEU A 134 9.40 -9.01 -25.66
C LEU A 134 8.14 -9.85 -25.54
N GLN A 135 8.14 -10.78 -24.61
CA GLN A 135 6.90 -11.51 -24.28
C GLN A 135 6.22 -10.84 -23.07
N LYS A 136 4.89 -10.75 -23.10
CA LYS A 136 4.12 -10.26 -21.96
C LYS A 136 4.36 -11.13 -20.74
N GLY A 137 4.65 -10.49 -19.59
CA GLY A 137 4.90 -11.16 -18.31
C GLY A 137 6.34 -11.65 -18.09
N PHE A 138 7.24 -11.48 -19.05
CA PHE A 138 8.66 -11.83 -18.90
C PHE A 138 9.48 -10.66 -18.33
N LYS A 139 10.60 -11.02 -17.73
CA LYS A 139 11.59 -10.04 -17.26
C LYS A 139 12.67 -9.87 -18.31
N MET A 140 12.99 -8.63 -18.65
CA MET A 140 14.08 -8.30 -19.56
C MET A 140 15.10 -7.41 -18.86
N GLY A 141 16.39 -7.72 -19.01
CA GLY A 141 17.50 -6.88 -18.60
C GLY A 141 18.00 -6.03 -19.74
N LEU A 142 18.16 -4.72 -19.52
CA LEU A 142 18.86 -3.80 -20.40
C LEU A 142 20.22 -3.53 -19.78
N LEU A 143 21.29 -3.91 -20.47
CA LEU A 143 22.68 -3.72 -20.05
C LEU A 143 23.32 -2.71 -20.99
N GLY A 144 23.90 -1.65 -20.45
CA GLY A 144 24.58 -0.62 -21.20
C GLY A 144 25.68 0.06 -20.40
#